data_2c8f5a23d2dabfb4b340efc07778b711
#
_entry.id   2c8f5a23d2dabfb4b340efc07778b711
#
_cell.length_a   1.000
_cell.length_b   1.000
_cell.length_c   1.000
_cell.angle_alpha   90.00
_cell.angle_beta   90.00
_cell.angle_gamma   90.00
#
_symmetry.space_group_name_H-M   'P 1'
#
loop_
_entity.id
_entity.type
_entity.pdbx_description
1 polymer ?
#
loop_
_entity_poly.entity_id
_entity_poly.type
_entity_poly.pdbx_seq_one_letter_code
_entity_poly.pdbx_strand_id
1 'polypeptide(L)'
;MSLVSKFDSILSKARPTNAFLKNLVRLCGVPQPQNSTKQALTSSLKLFAVAPPSISPVVTKTAADVKNDYGSQRGKSSKHSIVSIDVGLKNFSLSRFSVGSTPDTGLPGVPSLLQWFKVNLPHYAGYNECPQLDPQIYSKMIDQALMDLVLMQNVSNNISNPDIIIIERQRFRSNGGRTVQESVIKSNIVEFMLFSALQTLHMVQPSFNPLIVSSSPRTMSLYWENYFLDRITEAERARVDVKDTKALRMILVDDWLQCAFGSTISGKTKRDALYPPFVFSSELTKGFQMIGSDGISKRFKRFKSVSRRIYESMKLLNEVNIPRYRLDLEDGGVKKGDDVTDSLLHGLVYLTFERNKELLRRNIRQGLLSVSDVN
;
A
#
# COMPACT_ATOMS: atom_id res chain seq x y z
N MET A 1 -24.99 -23.59 -8.36
CA MET A 1 -24.99 -22.32 -9.13
C MET A 1 -23.68 -21.62 -8.86
N SER A 2 -22.93 -21.20 -9.88
CA SER A 2 -21.67 -20.49 -9.71
C SER A 2 -21.89 -19.11 -9.09
N LEU A 3 -20.84 -18.56 -8.46
CA LEU A 3 -20.92 -17.22 -7.85
C LEU A 3 -21.25 -16.14 -8.91
N VAL A 4 -20.69 -16.28 -10.11
CA VAL A 4 -20.99 -15.40 -11.26
C VAL A 4 -22.46 -15.50 -11.66
N SER A 5 -23.03 -16.71 -11.75
CA SER A 5 -24.45 -16.89 -12.05
C SER A 5 -25.38 -16.34 -10.96
N LYS A 6 -25.00 -16.45 -9.69
CA LYS A 6 -25.73 -15.77 -8.59
C LYS A 6 -25.67 -14.26 -8.73
N PHE A 7 -24.49 -13.71 -9.03
CA PHE A 7 -24.32 -12.28 -9.25
C PHE A 7 -25.23 -11.76 -10.38
N ASP A 8 -25.31 -12.48 -11.51
CA ASP A 8 -26.21 -12.13 -12.62
C ASP A 8 -27.67 -12.15 -12.20
N SER A 9 -28.09 -13.15 -11.44
CA SER A 9 -29.45 -13.24 -10.91
C SER A 9 -29.78 -12.05 -9.99
N ILE A 10 -28.85 -11.65 -9.13
CA ILE A 10 -29.05 -10.49 -8.25
C ILE A 10 -29.13 -9.19 -9.06
N LEU A 11 -28.23 -9.01 -10.04
CA LEU A 11 -28.24 -7.81 -10.89
C LEU A 11 -29.55 -7.66 -11.69
N SER A 12 -30.10 -8.77 -12.18
CA SER A 12 -31.37 -8.74 -12.94
C SER A 12 -32.54 -8.32 -12.04
N LYS A 13 -32.56 -8.73 -10.78
CA LYS A 13 -33.59 -8.39 -9.78
C LYS A 13 -33.44 -6.99 -9.24
N ALA A 14 -32.24 -6.64 -8.75
CA ALA A 14 -31.95 -5.38 -8.08
C ALA A 14 -31.88 -4.17 -9.03
N ARG A 15 -31.57 -4.38 -10.30
CA ARG A 15 -31.42 -3.35 -11.34
C ARG A 15 -30.59 -2.14 -10.88
N PRO A 16 -29.34 -2.32 -10.39
CA PRO A 16 -28.56 -1.26 -9.79
C PRO A 16 -28.31 -0.12 -10.77
N THR A 17 -28.12 1.10 -10.23
CA THR A 17 -27.77 2.28 -11.02
C THR A 17 -26.33 2.23 -11.51
N ASN A 18 -25.98 3.01 -12.56
CA ASN A 18 -24.58 3.16 -12.97
C ASN A 18 -23.70 3.76 -11.86
N ALA A 19 -24.24 4.70 -11.07
CA ALA A 19 -23.53 5.31 -9.95
C ALA A 19 -23.16 4.26 -8.90
N PHE A 20 -24.09 3.39 -8.55
CA PHE A 20 -23.83 2.28 -7.63
C PHE A 20 -22.75 1.33 -8.13
N LEU A 21 -22.81 0.91 -9.41
CA LEU A 21 -21.81 0.02 -10.01
C LEU A 21 -20.43 0.67 -10.09
N LYS A 22 -20.35 1.98 -10.41
CA LYS A 22 -19.09 2.74 -10.39
C LYS A 22 -18.48 2.78 -8.99
N ASN A 23 -19.31 2.99 -7.97
CA ASN A 23 -18.85 2.98 -6.58
C ASN A 23 -18.33 1.59 -6.19
N LEU A 24 -19.04 0.52 -6.57
CA LEU A 24 -18.63 -0.86 -6.29
C LEU A 24 -17.29 -1.21 -6.98
N VAL A 25 -17.12 -0.80 -8.25
CA VAL A 25 -15.86 -0.93 -9.00
C VAL A 25 -14.72 -0.21 -8.25
N ARG A 26 -14.95 1.02 -7.78
CA ARG A 26 -13.99 1.80 -7.02
C ARG A 26 -13.62 1.13 -5.69
N LEU A 27 -14.60 0.69 -4.93
CA LEU A 27 -14.40 0.06 -3.61
C LEU A 27 -13.65 -1.28 -3.70
N CYS A 28 -13.83 -2.01 -4.81
CA CYS A 28 -13.14 -3.27 -5.05
C CYS A 28 -11.80 -3.11 -5.82
N GLY A 29 -11.39 -1.88 -6.14
CA GLY A 29 -10.16 -1.63 -6.91
C GLY A 29 -10.16 -2.25 -8.31
N VAL A 30 -11.34 -2.47 -8.86
CA VAL A 30 -11.49 -3.04 -10.20
C VAL A 30 -11.14 -1.98 -11.25
N PRO A 31 -10.40 -2.32 -12.32
CA PRO A 31 -10.11 -1.40 -13.40
C PRO A 31 -11.40 -0.81 -13.98
N GLN A 32 -11.48 0.52 -13.99
CA GLN A 32 -12.64 1.19 -14.56
C GLN A 32 -12.54 1.15 -16.09
N PRO A 33 -13.56 0.59 -16.79
CA PRO A 33 -13.57 0.56 -18.25
C PRO A 33 -13.68 1.99 -18.82
N GLN A 34 -13.06 2.21 -19.98
CA GLN A 34 -13.12 3.51 -20.67
C GLN A 34 -14.56 3.98 -20.90
N ASN A 35 -15.42 3.08 -21.35
CA ASN A 35 -16.85 3.31 -21.47
C ASN A 35 -17.54 2.83 -20.19
N SER A 36 -17.90 3.75 -19.31
CA SER A 36 -18.59 3.43 -18.03
C SER A 36 -20.06 3.04 -18.25
N THR A 37 -20.36 2.17 -19.23
CA THR A 37 -21.69 1.60 -19.39
C THR A 37 -21.98 0.58 -18.31
N LYS A 38 -23.24 0.36 -18.00
CA LYS A 38 -23.67 -0.64 -17.01
C LYS A 38 -23.12 -2.03 -17.33
N GLN A 39 -23.13 -2.42 -18.58
CA GLN A 39 -22.60 -3.69 -19.06
C GLN A 39 -21.09 -3.80 -18.84
N ALA A 40 -20.31 -2.76 -19.20
CA ALA A 40 -18.88 -2.75 -19.04
C ALA A 40 -18.46 -2.81 -17.56
N LEU A 41 -19.14 -2.05 -16.68
CA LEU A 41 -18.92 -2.09 -15.23
C LEU A 41 -19.22 -3.47 -14.65
N THR A 42 -20.34 -4.07 -15.06
CA THR A 42 -20.74 -5.42 -14.62
C THR A 42 -19.72 -6.48 -15.08
N SER A 43 -19.27 -6.41 -16.33
CA SER A 43 -18.25 -7.34 -16.85
C SER A 43 -16.92 -7.22 -16.10
N SER A 44 -16.48 -5.99 -15.81
CA SER A 44 -15.28 -5.76 -14.99
C SER A 44 -15.42 -6.31 -13.56
N LEU A 45 -16.57 -6.09 -12.92
CA LEU A 45 -16.82 -6.66 -11.58
C LEU A 45 -16.82 -8.18 -11.60
N LYS A 46 -17.44 -8.82 -12.61
CA LYS A 46 -17.42 -10.28 -12.74
C LYS A 46 -16.00 -10.80 -12.86
N LEU A 47 -15.19 -10.20 -13.72
CA LEU A 47 -13.84 -10.66 -14.01
C LEU A 47 -12.89 -10.46 -12.82
N PHE A 48 -12.90 -9.30 -12.18
CA PHE A 48 -11.87 -8.90 -11.23
C PHE A 48 -12.30 -8.97 -9.75
N ALA A 49 -13.59 -9.02 -9.46
CA ALA A 49 -14.08 -9.02 -8.08
C ALA A 49 -14.88 -10.28 -7.71
N VAL A 50 -15.75 -10.76 -8.61
CA VAL A 50 -16.66 -11.88 -8.32
C VAL A 50 -16.04 -13.23 -8.64
N ALA A 51 -15.38 -13.37 -9.79
CA ALA A 51 -14.64 -14.59 -10.10
C ALA A 51 -13.56 -14.82 -9.02
N PRO A 52 -13.39 -16.07 -8.56
CA PRO A 52 -12.31 -16.37 -7.65
C PRO A 52 -10.98 -16.00 -8.34
N PRO A 53 -10.05 -15.34 -7.64
CA PRO A 53 -8.75 -15.09 -8.19
C PRO A 53 -8.12 -16.43 -8.55
N SER A 54 -7.52 -16.52 -9.73
CA SER A 54 -6.78 -17.70 -10.17
C SER A 54 -5.62 -18.04 -9.22
N ILE A 55 -5.16 -17.05 -8.45
CA ILE A 55 -4.16 -17.17 -7.39
C ILE A 55 -4.51 -16.11 -6.32
N SER A 56 -4.98 -16.53 -5.16
CA SER A 56 -5.09 -15.65 -3.98
C SER A 56 -4.34 -16.27 -2.81
N PRO A 57 -3.14 -15.82 -2.50
CA PRO A 57 -2.39 -16.35 -1.35
C PRO A 57 -2.99 -15.92 0.00
N VAL A 58 -3.80 -14.84 0.03
CA VAL A 58 -4.33 -14.27 1.30
C VAL A 58 -5.62 -14.95 1.77
N VAL A 59 -6.34 -15.68 0.90
CA VAL A 59 -7.71 -16.12 1.20
C VAL A 59 -7.93 -17.63 1.04
N THR A 60 -7.02 -18.37 0.45
CA THR A 60 -7.27 -19.79 0.14
C THR A 60 -6.29 -20.78 0.77
N LYS A 61 -6.18 -20.80 2.07
CA LYS A 61 -6.18 -22.11 2.73
C LYS A 61 -7.64 -22.50 2.83
N THR A 62 -8.11 -23.32 1.92
CA THR A 62 -9.46 -23.88 1.95
C THR A 62 -9.60 -24.74 3.21
N ALA A 63 -10.84 -24.98 3.66
CA ALA A 63 -11.11 -25.88 4.78
C ALA A 63 -10.50 -27.29 4.58
N ALA A 64 -10.11 -27.65 3.36
CA ALA A 64 -9.42 -28.89 3.02
C ALA A 64 -7.91 -28.84 3.35
N ASP A 65 -7.24 -27.70 3.09
CA ASP A 65 -5.82 -27.50 3.45
C ASP A 65 -5.64 -27.44 4.97
N VAL A 66 -6.65 -26.94 5.68
CA VAL A 66 -6.69 -26.94 7.14
C VAL A 66 -6.81 -28.34 7.73
N LYS A 67 -7.45 -29.30 7.04
CA LYS A 67 -7.58 -30.70 7.57
C LYS A 67 -6.28 -31.48 7.56
N ASN A 68 -5.37 -31.22 6.66
CA ASN A 68 -4.09 -31.97 6.59
C ASN A 68 -3.03 -31.43 7.58
N ASP A 69 -3.19 -30.20 8.09
CA ASP A 69 -2.29 -29.59 9.07
C ASP A 69 -2.75 -29.81 10.53
N TYR A 70 -3.88 -30.53 10.74
CA TYR A 70 -4.50 -30.75 12.06
C TYR A 70 -3.77 -31.68 13.01
N GLY A 71 -2.55 -32.12 12.67
CA GLY A 71 -1.78 -33.01 13.55
C GLY A 71 -0.98 -32.31 14.65
N SER A 72 -0.69 -31.00 14.60
CA SER A 72 0.37 -30.48 15.49
C SER A 72 0.30 -29.05 16.02
N GLN A 73 -0.59 -28.16 15.62
CA GLN A 73 -0.64 -26.81 16.25
C GLN A 73 -2.03 -26.15 16.22
N ARG A 74 -2.85 -26.41 17.25
CA ARG A 74 -3.97 -25.55 17.61
C ARG A 74 -3.43 -24.16 17.97
N GLY A 75 -3.75 -23.12 17.18
CA GLY A 75 -3.73 -21.73 17.65
C GLY A 75 -2.84 -20.70 16.95
N LYS A 76 -2.05 -21.03 15.91
CA LYS A 76 -1.34 -19.98 15.16
C LYS A 76 -2.17 -19.49 13.97
N SER A 77 -2.83 -18.34 14.13
CA SER A 77 -3.37 -17.56 13.02
C SER A 77 -2.26 -17.38 11.98
N SER A 78 -2.48 -17.84 10.75
CA SER A 78 -1.53 -17.62 9.66
C SER A 78 -1.43 -16.11 9.39
N LYS A 79 -0.26 -15.55 9.64
CA LYS A 79 0.04 -14.15 9.33
C LYS A 79 0.67 -14.09 7.94
N HIS A 80 0.16 -13.19 7.09
CA HIS A 80 0.73 -12.91 5.78
C HIS A 80 1.63 -11.69 5.84
N SER A 81 2.77 -11.77 5.16
CA SER A 81 3.72 -10.67 5.00
C SER A 81 3.51 -9.99 3.65
N ILE A 82 3.26 -8.70 3.66
CA ILE A 82 2.97 -7.90 2.47
C ILE A 82 3.96 -6.76 2.39
N VAL A 83 4.57 -6.59 1.22
CA VAL A 83 5.49 -5.49 0.93
C VAL A 83 4.88 -4.62 -0.15
N SER A 84 4.89 -3.31 0.05
CA SER A 84 4.46 -2.32 -0.93
C SER A 84 5.60 -1.36 -1.23
N ILE A 85 5.87 -1.15 -2.50
CA ILE A 85 7.02 -0.40 -3.02
C ILE A 85 6.54 0.72 -3.92
N ASP A 86 6.97 1.95 -3.62
CA ASP A 86 6.97 3.05 -4.59
C ASP A 86 8.37 3.16 -5.21
N VAL A 87 8.43 3.04 -6.52
CA VAL A 87 9.67 2.89 -7.26
C VAL A 87 10.22 4.25 -7.67
N GLY A 88 11.35 4.62 -7.09
CA GLY A 88 12.11 5.81 -7.48
C GLY A 88 13.59 5.58 -7.28
N LEU A 89 14.43 6.06 -8.19
CA LEU A 89 15.88 5.88 -8.06
C LEU A 89 16.44 6.59 -6.81
N LYS A 90 16.05 7.86 -6.60
CA LYS A 90 16.44 8.65 -5.42
C LYS A 90 15.44 8.57 -4.26
N ASN A 91 14.28 7.98 -4.50
CA ASN A 91 13.15 8.00 -3.60
C ASN A 91 12.49 6.63 -3.53
N PHE A 92 13.27 5.57 -3.52
CA PHE A 92 12.75 4.23 -3.33
C PHE A 92 12.14 4.13 -1.93
N SER A 93 10.86 3.89 -1.85
CA SER A 93 10.19 3.74 -0.56
C SER A 93 9.47 2.41 -0.43
N LEU A 94 9.43 1.91 0.79
CA LEU A 94 8.87 0.60 1.12
C LEU A 94 8.06 0.66 2.40
N SER A 95 6.90 0.02 2.38
CA SER A 95 6.14 -0.32 3.57
C SER A 95 5.90 -1.83 3.64
N ARG A 96 6.07 -2.42 4.84
CA ARG A 96 5.84 -3.84 5.09
C ARG A 96 4.76 -4.00 6.14
N PHE A 97 3.81 -4.89 5.86
CA PHE A 97 2.71 -5.20 6.74
C PHE A 97 2.69 -6.67 7.12
N SER A 98 2.19 -6.95 8.32
CA SER A 98 1.74 -8.27 8.72
C SER A 98 0.22 -8.24 8.88
N VAL A 99 -0.46 -9.19 8.25
CA VAL A 99 -1.92 -9.27 8.27
C VAL A 99 -2.34 -10.67 8.68
N GLY A 100 -3.09 -10.78 9.78
CA GLY A 100 -3.74 -12.03 10.17
C GLY A 100 -5.15 -12.11 9.60
N SER A 101 -5.69 -13.30 9.50
CA SER A 101 -7.12 -13.50 9.24
C SER A 101 -7.91 -13.39 10.53
N THR A 102 -9.08 -12.75 10.49
CA THR A 102 -9.99 -12.74 11.65
C THR A 102 -10.58 -14.15 11.84
N PRO A 103 -10.52 -14.72 13.06
CA PRO A 103 -10.94 -16.11 13.29
C PRO A 103 -12.38 -16.38 12.85
N ASP A 104 -13.29 -15.45 13.17
CA ASP A 104 -14.74 -15.66 12.95
C ASP A 104 -15.14 -15.49 11.49
N THR A 105 -14.46 -14.61 10.76
CA THR A 105 -14.85 -14.28 9.39
C THR A 105 -13.84 -14.73 8.34
N GLY A 106 -12.60 -15.09 8.71
CA GLY A 106 -11.51 -15.36 7.77
C GLY A 106 -11.17 -14.18 6.83
N LEU A 107 -11.73 -12.99 7.10
CA LEU A 107 -11.38 -11.77 6.39
C LEU A 107 -10.00 -11.27 6.85
N PRO A 108 -9.27 -10.54 6.00
CA PRO A 108 -8.08 -9.84 6.44
C PRO A 108 -8.39 -8.97 7.66
N GLY A 109 -7.65 -9.18 8.74
CA GLY A 109 -7.71 -8.37 9.94
C GLY A 109 -7.09 -6.99 9.75
N VAL A 110 -7.00 -6.22 10.84
CA VAL A 110 -6.30 -4.94 10.83
C VAL A 110 -4.82 -5.19 10.58
N PRO A 111 -4.22 -4.60 9.52
CA PRO A 111 -2.80 -4.79 9.23
C PRO A 111 -1.92 -4.15 10.29
N SER A 112 -0.81 -4.80 10.62
CA SER A 112 0.25 -4.24 11.44
C SER A 112 1.39 -3.76 10.55
N LEU A 113 1.71 -2.47 10.59
CA LEU A 113 2.85 -1.88 9.89
C LEU A 113 4.14 -2.27 10.64
N LEU A 114 4.98 -3.07 9.98
CA LEU A 114 6.23 -3.58 10.55
C LEU A 114 7.42 -2.70 10.19
N GLN A 115 7.44 -2.22 8.95
CA GLN A 115 8.52 -1.40 8.41
C GLN A 115 7.94 -0.33 7.49
N TRP A 116 8.56 0.82 7.49
CA TRP A 116 8.22 1.91 6.61
C TRP A 116 9.42 2.84 6.48
N PHE A 117 10.00 2.93 5.28
CA PHE A 117 11.25 3.67 5.07
C PHE A 117 11.40 4.14 3.62
N LYS A 118 12.40 5.00 3.42
CA LYS A 118 12.79 5.55 2.12
C LYS A 118 14.31 5.54 2.00
N VAL A 119 14.81 5.17 0.83
CA VAL A 119 16.24 5.20 0.51
C VAL A 119 16.51 5.85 -0.85
N ASN A 120 17.69 6.45 -0.98
CA ASN A 120 18.31 6.78 -2.24
C ASN A 120 19.08 5.55 -2.71
N LEU A 121 18.62 4.83 -3.73
CA LEU A 121 19.21 3.57 -4.17
C LEU A 121 20.70 3.69 -4.54
N PRO A 122 21.14 4.66 -5.34
CA PRO A 122 22.56 4.90 -5.55
C PRO A 122 23.35 5.00 -4.26
N HIS A 123 22.93 5.84 -3.35
CA HIS A 123 23.65 6.04 -2.09
C HIS A 123 23.60 4.79 -1.19
N TYR A 124 22.47 4.08 -1.17
CA TYR A 124 22.35 2.80 -0.49
C TYR A 124 23.34 1.75 -1.01
N ALA A 125 23.57 1.75 -2.32
CA ALA A 125 24.53 0.87 -2.98
C ALA A 125 25.98 1.39 -2.95
N GLY A 126 26.27 2.48 -2.23
CA GLY A 126 27.61 3.01 -2.05
C GLY A 126 28.10 3.99 -3.13
N TYR A 127 27.19 4.49 -3.97
CA TYR A 127 27.53 5.50 -4.98
C TYR A 127 27.25 6.91 -4.41
N ASN A 128 28.23 7.80 -4.47
CA ASN A 128 28.10 9.19 -3.99
C ASN A 128 27.17 10.02 -4.87
N GLU A 129 27.13 9.72 -6.17
CA GLU A 129 26.28 10.41 -7.14
C GLU A 129 25.36 9.43 -7.87
N CYS A 130 24.31 9.97 -8.47
CA CYS A 130 23.43 9.18 -9.32
C CYS A 130 24.20 8.73 -10.57
N PRO A 131 24.48 7.43 -10.74
CA PRO A 131 25.27 6.96 -11.87
C PRO A 131 24.55 7.25 -13.20
N GLN A 132 25.35 7.33 -14.25
CA GLN A 132 24.81 7.29 -15.61
C GLN A 132 24.03 5.99 -15.81
N LEU A 133 23.17 5.95 -16.81
CA LEU A 133 22.37 4.77 -17.12
C LEU A 133 23.27 3.65 -17.63
N ASP A 134 23.74 2.83 -16.71
CA ASP A 134 24.56 1.64 -16.97
C ASP A 134 23.81 0.39 -16.47
N PRO A 135 23.55 -0.59 -17.35
CA PRO A 135 22.78 -1.79 -16.98
C PRO A 135 23.43 -2.61 -15.86
N GLN A 136 24.76 -2.69 -15.80
CA GLN A 136 25.45 -3.47 -14.77
C GLN A 136 25.36 -2.79 -13.40
N ILE A 137 25.51 -1.46 -13.36
CA ILE A 137 25.38 -0.68 -12.14
C ILE A 137 23.96 -0.77 -11.61
N TYR A 138 22.97 -0.56 -12.49
CA TYR A 138 21.54 -0.63 -12.10
C TYR A 138 21.15 -2.03 -11.63
N SER A 139 21.62 -3.11 -12.30
CA SER A 139 21.36 -4.48 -11.84
C SER A 139 21.89 -4.69 -10.43
N LYS A 140 23.14 -4.33 -10.15
CA LYS A 140 23.73 -4.48 -8.81
C LYS A 140 22.95 -3.71 -7.73
N MET A 141 22.54 -2.46 -8.03
CA MET A 141 21.74 -1.67 -7.10
C MET A 141 20.39 -2.33 -6.81
N ILE A 142 19.73 -2.85 -7.84
CA ILE A 142 18.42 -3.50 -7.70
C ILE A 142 18.55 -4.83 -6.97
N ASP A 143 19.54 -5.64 -7.30
CA ASP A 143 19.79 -6.91 -6.61
C ASP A 143 20.06 -6.68 -5.12
N GLN A 144 20.89 -5.70 -4.79
CA GLN A 144 21.17 -5.34 -3.41
C GLN A 144 19.90 -4.86 -2.68
N ALA A 145 19.14 -3.95 -3.28
CA ALA A 145 17.89 -3.47 -2.71
C ALA A 145 16.87 -4.60 -2.52
N LEU A 146 16.76 -5.50 -3.51
CA LEU A 146 15.88 -6.66 -3.43
C LEU A 146 16.26 -7.58 -2.28
N MET A 147 17.53 -7.95 -2.17
CA MET A 147 18.00 -8.88 -1.16
C MET A 147 17.96 -8.29 0.26
N ASP A 148 18.36 -7.03 0.41
CA ASP A 148 18.50 -6.40 1.73
C ASP A 148 17.21 -5.75 2.22
N LEU A 149 16.42 -5.14 1.34
CA LEU A 149 15.26 -4.33 1.74
C LEU A 149 13.94 -5.06 1.53
N VAL A 150 13.79 -5.77 0.41
CA VAL A 150 12.53 -6.44 0.07
C VAL A 150 12.47 -7.83 0.69
N LEU A 151 13.53 -8.64 0.53
CA LEU A 151 13.58 -10.01 1.06
C LEU A 151 14.18 -10.09 2.47
N MET A 152 14.91 -9.07 2.91
CA MET A 152 15.55 -9.00 4.24
C MET A 152 16.48 -10.18 4.58
N GLN A 153 17.04 -10.85 3.57
CA GLN A 153 17.84 -12.07 3.77
C GLN A 153 19.09 -11.81 4.61
N ASN A 154 19.63 -10.59 4.52
CA ASN A 154 20.89 -10.22 5.21
C ASN A 154 20.68 -9.44 6.53
N VAL A 155 19.44 -9.08 6.88
CA VAL A 155 19.18 -8.11 7.96
C VAL A 155 18.54 -8.73 9.19
N SER A 156 17.72 -9.76 9.04
CA SER A 156 17.00 -10.34 10.17
C SER A 156 16.59 -11.80 9.91
N ASN A 157 17.01 -12.69 10.79
CA ASN A 157 16.63 -14.11 10.77
C ASN A 157 15.14 -14.36 11.10
N ASN A 158 14.39 -13.32 11.48
CA ASN A 158 13.01 -13.45 11.98
C ASN A 158 11.94 -12.89 11.02
N ILE A 159 12.32 -12.30 9.90
CA ILE A 159 11.38 -11.76 8.93
C ILE A 159 11.19 -12.78 7.82
N SER A 160 9.97 -13.28 7.67
CA SER A 160 9.62 -14.20 6.59
C SER A 160 9.62 -13.49 5.23
N ASN A 161 9.91 -14.25 4.17
CA ASN A 161 9.70 -13.77 2.81
C ASN A 161 8.29 -13.22 2.66
N PRO A 162 8.10 -12.16 1.85
CA PRO A 162 6.78 -11.61 1.62
C PRO A 162 5.91 -12.61 0.84
N ASP A 163 4.65 -12.74 1.25
CA ASP A 163 3.63 -13.50 0.51
C ASP A 163 3.10 -12.69 -0.68
N ILE A 164 3.12 -11.35 -0.55
CA ILE A 164 2.65 -10.42 -1.57
C ILE A 164 3.63 -9.27 -1.70
N ILE A 165 3.99 -8.95 -2.94
CA ILE A 165 4.81 -7.79 -3.29
C ILE A 165 4.01 -6.89 -4.21
N ILE A 166 3.72 -5.67 -3.77
CA ILE A 166 2.97 -4.67 -4.50
C ILE A 166 3.97 -3.63 -5.00
N ILE A 167 3.99 -3.39 -6.30
CA ILE A 167 4.90 -2.41 -6.91
C ILE A 167 4.06 -1.35 -7.60
N GLU A 168 4.31 -0.08 -7.27
CA GLU A 168 3.66 1.04 -7.97
C GLU A 168 4.12 1.07 -9.43
N ARG A 169 3.15 1.12 -10.33
CA ARG A 169 3.40 1.24 -11.76
C ARG A 169 3.79 2.66 -12.13
N GLN A 170 4.98 2.83 -12.63
CA GLN A 170 5.45 4.11 -13.12
C GLN A 170 4.74 4.50 -14.42
N ARG A 171 4.56 5.79 -14.63
CA ARG A 171 3.88 6.32 -15.81
C ARG A 171 4.88 7.06 -16.69
N PHE A 172 4.81 6.80 -18.00
CA PHE A 172 5.47 7.65 -18.97
C PHE A 172 4.76 9.00 -19.03
N ARG A 173 5.29 10.01 -18.34
CA ARG A 173 4.76 11.38 -18.39
C ARG A 173 5.62 12.21 -19.32
N SER A 174 5.02 12.68 -20.41
CA SER A 174 5.69 13.61 -21.33
C SER A 174 5.48 15.07 -20.93
N ASN A 175 4.67 15.39 -19.93
CA ASN A 175 4.27 16.77 -19.54
C ASN A 175 3.92 17.66 -20.74
N GLY A 176 3.37 17.08 -21.82
CA GLY A 176 3.11 17.81 -23.07
C GLY A 176 4.36 18.08 -23.91
N GLY A 177 5.53 17.69 -23.45
CA GLY A 177 6.79 17.80 -24.21
C GLY A 177 6.98 16.64 -25.19
N ARG A 178 7.78 16.87 -26.24
CA ARG A 178 8.15 15.84 -27.23
C ARG A 178 9.13 14.80 -26.68
N THR A 179 9.75 15.06 -25.53
CA THR A 179 10.78 14.22 -24.92
C THR A 179 10.36 13.76 -23.53
N VAL A 180 10.63 12.50 -23.19
CA VAL A 180 10.45 11.96 -21.85
C VAL A 180 11.64 12.41 -20.99
N GLN A 181 11.37 12.87 -19.78
CA GLN A 181 12.44 13.26 -18.85
C GLN A 181 13.26 12.03 -18.44
N GLU A 182 14.59 12.19 -18.36
CA GLU A 182 15.51 11.13 -17.99
C GLU A 182 15.17 10.48 -16.63
N SER A 183 14.74 11.27 -15.67
CA SER A 183 14.30 10.77 -14.34
C SER A 183 13.12 9.80 -14.45
N VAL A 184 12.20 10.03 -15.39
CA VAL A 184 11.06 9.14 -15.63
C VAL A 184 11.53 7.83 -16.27
N ILE A 185 12.47 7.92 -17.23
CA ILE A 185 13.06 6.74 -17.86
C ILE A 185 13.78 5.89 -16.82
N LYS A 186 14.60 6.51 -15.97
CA LYS A 186 15.33 5.83 -14.89
C LYS A 186 14.39 5.11 -13.92
N SER A 187 13.30 5.74 -13.49
CA SER A 187 12.32 5.10 -12.61
C SER A 187 11.62 3.91 -13.28
N ASN A 188 11.24 4.03 -14.56
CA ASN A 188 10.66 2.90 -15.30
C ASN A 188 11.64 1.72 -15.46
N ILE A 189 12.92 2.01 -15.69
CA ILE A 189 13.96 0.96 -15.78
C ILE A 189 14.07 0.23 -14.44
N VAL A 190 14.11 0.95 -13.31
CA VAL A 190 14.14 0.35 -11.97
C VAL A 190 12.90 -0.54 -11.75
N GLU A 191 11.71 -0.08 -12.15
CA GLU A 191 10.47 -0.87 -12.08
C GLU A 191 10.60 -2.18 -12.87
N PHE A 192 10.98 -2.11 -14.15
CA PHE A 192 11.10 -3.31 -15.00
C PHE A 192 12.16 -4.28 -14.50
N MET A 193 13.31 -3.77 -14.03
CA MET A 193 14.37 -4.60 -13.47
C MET A 193 13.91 -5.30 -12.20
N LEU A 194 13.18 -4.60 -11.32
CA LEU A 194 12.63 -5.17 -10.09
C LEU A 194 11.61 -6.29 -10.40
N PHE A 195 10.68 -6.06 -11.34
CA PHE A 195 9.76 -7.11 -11.79
C PHE A 195 10.49 -8.30 -12.39
N SER A 196 11.50 -8.05 -13.26
CA SER A 196 12.29 -9.11 -13.89
C SER A 196 13.05 -9.94 -12.87
N ALA A 197 13.74 -9.29 -11.91
CA ALA A 197 14.48 -9.98 -10.86
C ALA A 197 13.55 -10.85 -9.97
N LEU A 198 12.42 -10.31 -9.54
CA LEU A 198 11.43 -11.06 -8.75
C LEU A 198 10.84 -12.24 -9.52
N GLN A 199 10.55 -12.06 -10.80
CA GLN A 199 10.02 -13.13 -11.64
C GLN A 199 11.08 -14.22 -11.89
N THR A 200 12.35 -13.84 -12.07
CA THR A 200 13.46 -14.79 -12.19
C THR A 200 13.63 -15.60 -10.91
N LEU A 201 13.62 -14.92 -9.74
CA LEU A 201 13.67 -15.61 -8.45
C LEU A 201 12.52 -16.61 -8.27
N HIS A 202 11.30 -16.22 -8.64
CA HIS A 202 10.14 -17.10 -8.62
C HIS A 202 10.33 -18.35 -9.49
N MET A 203 10.96 -18.21 -10.67
CA MET A 203 11.22 -19.31 -11.59
C MET A 203 12.33 -20.26 -11.11
N VAL A 204 13.39 -19.72 -10.51
CA VAL A 204 14.57 -20.53 -10.13
C VAL A 204 14.52 -21.04 -8.71
N GLN A 205 13.70 -20.44 -7.83
CA GLN A 205 13.54 -20.84 -6.45
C GLN A 205 12.07 -21.16 -6.14
N PRO A 206 11.62 -22.42 -6.26
CA PRO A 206 10.22 -22.80 -6.07
C PRO A 206 9.64 -22.44 -4.70
N SER A 207 10.47 -22.34 -3.65
CA SER A 207 10.06 -21.88 -2.31
C SER A 207 9.78 -20.38 -2.24
N PHE A 208 10.23 -19.60 -3.22
CA PHE A 208 9.94 -18.19 -3.36
C PHE A 208 8.76 -17.99 -4.32
N ASN A 209 7.57 -17.92 -3.77
CA ASN A 209 6.32 -17.84 -4.56
C ASN A 209 5.40 -16.71 -4.06
N PRO A 210 5.88 -15.46 -4.03
CA PRO A 210 5.02 -14.33 -3.69
C PRO A 210 4.06 -14.00 -4.84
N LEU A 211 2.89 -13.49 -4.51
CA LEU A 211 2.05 -12.81 -5.48
C LEU A 211 2.66 -11.43 -5.79
N ILE A 212 3.09 -11.21 -7.03
CA ILE A 212 3.64 -9.92 -7.48
C ILE A 212 2.53 -9.12 -8.14
N VAL A 213 2.23 -7.93 -7.61
CA VAL A 213 1.10 -7.09 -8.01
C VAL A 213 1.60 -5.75 -8.55
N SER A 214 1.18 -5.39 -9.77
CA SER A 214 1.37 -4.04 -10.30
C SER A 214 0.22 -3.14 -9.85
N SER A 215 0.50 -2.12 -9.04
CA SER A 215 -0.49 -1.21 -8.48
C SER A 215 -0.62 0.07 -9.29
N SER A 216 -1.86 0.47 -9.59
CA SER A 216 -2.14 1.69 -10.34
C SER A 216 -2.19 2.91 -9.43
N PRO A 217 -1.30 3.91 -9.60
CA PRO A 217 -1.34 5.13 -8.81
C PRO A 217 -2.65 5.91 -8.97
N ARG A 218 -3.28 5.85 -10.15
CA ARG A 218 -4.56 6.49 -10.36
C ARG A 218 -5.68 5.86 -9.53
N THR A 219 -5.72 4.53 -9.46
CA THR A 219 -6.76 3.81 -8.70
C THR A 219 -6.56 4.04 -7.21
N MET A 220 -5.33 4.00 -6.73
CA MET A 220 -4.95 4.28 -5.34
C MET A 220 -5.34 5.72 -4.95
N SER A 221 -4.91 6.71 -5.73
CA SER A 221 -5.22 8.12 -5.46
C SER A 221 -6.73 8.37 -5.37
N LEU A 222 -7.49 7.89 -6.38
CA LEU A 222 -8.93 8.06 -6.41
C LEU A 222 -9.63 7.43 -5.19
N TYR A 223 -9.14 6.30 -4.70
CA TYR A 223 -9.69 5.68 -3.51
C TYR A 223 -9.46 6.56 -2.27
N TRP A 224 -8.21 6.98 -2.01
CA TRP A 224 -7.87 7.72 -0.81
C TRP A 224 -8.40 9.16 -0.82
N GLU A 225 -8.50 9.79 -1.98
CA GLU A 225 -9.15 11.09 -2.13
C GLU A 225 -10.61 11.02 -1.70
N ASN A 226 -11.38 10.05 -2.21
CA ASN A 226 -12.76 9.88 -1.80
C ASN A 226 -12.85 9.49 -0.32
N TYR A 227 -11.99 8.58 0.16
CA TYR A 227 -11.94 8.19 1.57
C TYR A 227 -11.76 9.40 2.49
N PHE A 228 -10.86 10.31 2.13
CA PHE A 228 -10.62 11.54 2.88
C PHE A 228 -11.80 12.51 2.79
N LEU A 229 -12.29 12.78 1.57
CA LEU A 229 -13.38 13.72 1.34
C LEU A 229 -14.71 13.28 1.98
N ASP A 230 -14.97 12.00 2.09
CA ASP A 230 -16.17 11.46 2.73
C ASP A 230 -16.14 11.62 4.27
N ARG A 231 -14.99 11.96 4.85
CA ARG A 231 -14.76 12.03 6.31
C ARG A 231 -14.47 13.43 6.84
N ILE A 232 -14.27 14.40 5.99
CA ILE A 232 -14.09 15.81 6.37
C ILE A 232 -15.40 16.57 6.26
N THR A 233 -15.57 17.57 7.13
CA THR A 233 -16.74 18.46 7.10
C THR A 233 -16.72 19.35 5.85
N GLU A 234 -17.87 19.92 5.47
CA GLU A 234 -17.95 20.86 4.35
C GLU A 234 -17.06 22.10 4.57
N ALA A 235 -16.98 22.58 5.80
CA ALA A 235 -16.12 23.72 6.15
C ALA A 235 -14.61 23.39 5.97
N GLU A 236 -14.21 22.16 6.24
CA GLU A 236 -12.84 21.69 5.99
C GLU A 236 -12.60 21.45 4.51
N ARG A 237 -13.58 20.89 3.80
CA ARG A 237 -13.52 20.69 2.33
C ARG A 237 -13.33 22.01 1.58
N ALA A 238 -13.98 23.08 2.03
CA ALA A 238 -13.82 24.42 1.43
C ALA A 238 -12.40 25.01 1.62
N ARG A 239 -11.63 24.52 2.60
CA ARG A 239 -10.26 24.97 2.90
C ARG A 239 -9.17 24.16 2.24
N VAL A 240 -9.52 23.04 1.64
CA VAL A 240 -8.58 22.10 1.04
C VAL A 240 -8.63 22.27 -0.48
N ASP A 241 -7.49 22.40 -1.13
CA ASP A 241 -7.44 22.37 -2.59
C ASP A 241 -7.69 20.92 -3.06
N VAL A 242 -8.95 20.62 -3.40
CA VAL A 242 -9.38 19.31 -3.87
C VAL A 242 -8.67 18.89 -5.17
N LYS A 243 -8.07 19.83 -5.89
CA LYS A 243 -7.33 19.54 -7.12
C LYS A 243 -5.92 19.02 -6.84
N ASP A 244 -5.35 19.35 -5.69
CA ASP A 244 -4.05 18.81 -5.27
C ASP A 244 -4.22 17.48 -4.54
N THR A 245 -4.47 16.42 -5.32
CA THR A 245 -4.66 15.06 -4.83
C THR A 245 -3.45 14.53 -4.04
N LYS A 246 -2.26 15.05 -4.31
CA LYS A 246 -1.03 14.71 -3.61
C LYS A 246 -1.01 15.30 -2.20
N ALA A 247 -1.40 16.57 -2.08
CA ALA A 247 -1.52 17.22 -0.77
C ALA A 247 -2.56 16.51 0.11
N LEU A 248 -3.71 16.11 -0.47
CA LEU A 248 -4.75 15.36 0.27
C LEU A 248 -4.22 14.06 0.88
N ARG A 249 -3.48 13.27 0.11
CA ARG A 249 -2.90 12.01 0.60
C ARG A 249 -1.87 12.24 1.71
N MET A 250 -1.03 13.27 1.57
CA MET A 250 -0.07 13.64 2.60
C MET A 250 -0.77 14.11 3.89
N ILE A 251 -1.84 14.90 3.79
CA ILE A 251 -2.63 15.34 4.96
C ILE A 251 -3.23 14.12 5.67
N LEU A 252 -3.80 13.18 4.93
CA LEU A 252 -4.36 11.94 5.49
C LEU A 252 -3.34 11.16 6.32
N VAL A 253 -2.14 10.95 5.77
CA VAL A 253 -1.08 10.20 6.47
C VAL A 253 -0.52 11.00 7.66
N ASP A 254 -0.40 12.32 7.53
CA ASP A 254 0.01 13.18 8.65
C ASP A 254 -1.02 13.13 9.80
N ASP A 255 -2.31 13.15 9.50
CA ASP A 255 -3.37 12.99 10.51
C ASP A 255 -3.27 11.63 11.22
N TRP A 256 -2.99 10.54 10.48
CA TRP A 256 -2.77 9.22 11.08
C TRP A 256 -1.55 9.16 12.00
N LEU A 257 -0.45 9.79 11.59
CA LEU A 257 0.76 9.89 12.43
C LEU A 257 0.49 10.72 13.69
N GLN A 258 -0.25 11.81 13.56
CA GLN A 258 -0.64 12.63 14.72
C GLN A 258 -1.58 11.88 15.66
N CYS A 259 -2.53 11.08 15.16
CA CYS A 259 -3.39 10.22 15.98
C CYS A 259 -2.61 9.16 16.73
N ALA A 260 -1.62 8.54 16.08
CA ALA A 260 -0.85 7.45 16.67
C ALA A 260 0.18 7.94 17.70
N PHE A 261 0.83 9.08 17.46
CA PHE A 261 1.98 9.56 18.22
C PHE A 261 1.83 10.97 18.79
N GLY A 262 0.76 11.68 18.44
CA GLY A 262 0.43 12.98 19.01
C GLY A 262 -0.01 12.81 20.45
N SER A 263 0.77 13.27 21.43
CA SER A 263 0.25 13.57 22.74
C SER A 263 -0.95 14.50 22.58
N THR A 264 -2.04 14.21 23.24
CA THR A 264 -3.30 14.94 23.28
C THR A 264 -3.05 16.45 23.18
N ILE A 265 -3.18 17.02 21.99
CA ILE A 265 -3.10 18.47 21.81
C ILE A 265 -4.38 19.00 22.45
N SER A 266 -4.21 19.52 23.70
CA SER A 266 -5.26 20.09 24.48
C SER A 266 -6.03 21.13 23.67
N GLY A 267 -7.34 20.99 23.57
CA GLY A 267 -8.28 22.05 23.23
C GLY A 267 -8.83 22.08 21.80
N LYS A 268 -8.40 21.24 20.88
CA LYS A 268 -9.16 21.01 19.64
C LYS A 268 -10.04 19.79 19.87
N THR A 269 -11.35 19.97 19.76
CA THR A 269 -12.32 18.89 19.61
C THR A 269 -11.62 17.77 18.84
N LYS A 270 -11.57 16.56 19.44
CA LYS A 270 -11.22 15.35 18.67
C LYS A 270 -12.15 15.45 17.46
N ARG A 271 -11.60 15.82 16.30
CA ARG A 271 -12.23 15.46 15.05
C ARG A 271 -12.53 14.00 15.21
N ASP A 272 -13.67 13.53 14.72
CA ASP A 272 -13.89 12.09 14.62
C ASP A 272 -12.68 11.58 13.86
N ALA A 273 -11.69 11.15 14.64
CA ALA A 273 -10.32 11.14 14.20
C ALA A 273 -10.25 10.12 13.08
N LEU A 274 -9.71 10.50 11.95
CA LEU A 274 -9.38 9.57 10.89
C LEU A 274 -8.35 8.59 11.45
N TYR A 275 -8.85 7.60 12.21
CA TYR A 275 -7.99 6.56 12.77
C TYR A 275 -7.30 5.82 11.62
N PRO A 276 -6.00 5.54 11.75
CA PRO A 276 -5.29 4.78 10.74
C PRO A 276 -5.97 3.41 10.57
N PRO A 277 -6.19 2.94 9.34
CA PRO A 277 -6.74 1.62 9.08
C PRO A 277 -5.71 0.50 9.33
N PHE A 278 -4.72 0.75 10.16
CA PHE A 278 -3.63 -0.14 10.52
C PHE A 278 -3.13 0.19 11.94
N VAL A 279 -2.35 -0.71 12.51
CA VAL A 279 -1.63 -0.48 13.75
C VAL A 279 -0.12 -0.47 13.49
N PHE A 280 0.63 0.31 14.26
CA PHE A 280 2.09 0.24 14.25
C PHE A 280 2.55 -0.98 15.04
N SER A 281 3.57 -1.69 14.56
CA SER A 281 4.19 -2.77 15.33
C SER A 281 4.80 -2.24 16.63
N SER A 282 5.01 -3.15 17.59
CA SER A 282 5.65 -2.80 18.86
C SER A 282 7.06 -2.23 18.66
N GLU A 283 7.79 -2.74 17.67
CA GLU A 283 9.13 -2.31 17.32
C GLU A 283 9.12 -0.87 16.78
N LEU A 284 8.22 -0.57 15.83
CA LEU A 284 8.07 0.80 15.32
C LEU A 284 7.59 1.76 16.41
N THR A 285 6.64 1.32 17.23
CA THR A 285 6.12 2.13 18.35
C THR A 285 7.23 2.45 19.36
N LYS A 286 8.05 1.46 19.73
CA LYS A 286 9.22 1.68 20.59
C LYS A 286 10.24 2.63 19.96
N GLY A 287 10.51 2.47 18.64
CA GLY A 287 11.39 3.36 17.90
C GLY A 287 10.92 4.82 17.98
N PHE A 288 9.63 5.06 17.80
CA PHE A 288 9.05 6.40 17.97
C PHE A 288 9.12 6.89 19.43
N GLN A 289 8.91 6.01 20.42
CA GLN A 289 8.96 6.36 21.84
C GLN A 289 10.39 6.66 22.33
N MET A 290 11.41 5.94 21.83
CA MET A 290 12.82 6.20 22.19
C MET A 290 13.28 7.61 21.78
N ILE A 291 12.64 8.21 20.78
CA ILE A 291 12.91 9.59 20.35
C ILE A 291 12.24 10.60 21.30
N GLY A 292 11.45 10.11 22.26
CA GLY A 292 10.73 10.86 23.26
C GLY A 292 9.40 11.44 22.72
N SER A 293 8.32 11.15 23.42
CA SER A 293 6.98 11.72 23.11
C SER A 293 7.01 13.25 22.98
N ASP A 294 7.82 13.91 23.82
CA ASP A 294 8.08 15.35 23.75
C ASP A 294 8.84 15.76 22.47
N GLY A 295 9.76 14.93 21.99
CA GLY A 295 10.54 15.19 20.79
C GLY A 295 9.71 15.21 19.52
N ILE A 296 8.82 14.21 19.35
CA ILE A 296 7.94 14.12 18.17
C ILE A 296 6.91 15.25 18.21
N SER A 297 6.22 15.46 19.32
CA SER A 297 5.22 16.53 19.45
C SER A 297 5.83 17.91 19.24
N LYS A 298 7.02 18.19 19.79
CA LYS A 298 7.75 19.44 19.56
C LYS A 298 8.21 19.58 18.11
N ARG A 299 8.68 18.51 17.48
CA ARG A 299 9.09 18.50 16.07
C ARG A 299 7.90 18.72 15.15
N PHE A 300 6.76 18.07 15.36
CA PHE A 300 5.54 18.32 14.58
C PHE A 300 5.07 19.77 14.67
N LYS A 301 5.10 20.37 15.86
CA LYS A 301 4.77 21.80 16.04
C LYS A 301 5.73 22.74 15.33
N ARG A 302 7.02 22.36 15.21
CA ARG A 302 8.06 23.18 14.56
C ARG A 302 7.87 23.26 13.04
N PHE A 303 7.34 22.21 12.40
CA PHE A 303 7.19 22.17 10.95
C PHE A 303 5.76 22.50 10.52
N LYS A 304 5.60 23.63 9.86
CA LYS A 304 4.30 24.08 9.32
C LYS A 304 3.85 23.23 8.12
N SER A 305 4.81 22.71 7.33
CA SER A 305 4.54 21.93 6.13
C SER A 305 4.28 20.47 6.47
N VAL A 306 3.17 19.92 5.97
CA VAL A 306 2.79 18.49 6.08
C VAL A 306 3.90 17.61 5.50
N SER A 307 4.37 17.90 4.29
CA SER A 307 5.44 17.14 3.64
C SER A 307 6.70 17.08 4.48
N ARG A 308 7.04 18.17 5.17
CA ARG A 308 8.20 18.21 6.07
C ARG A 308 7.99 17.34 7.32
N ARG A 309 6.80 17.34 7.90
CA ARG A 309 6.50 16.49 9.06
C ARG A 309 6.62 15.01 8.71
N ILE A 310 6.03 14.60 7.60
CA ILE A 310 6.13 13.22 7.10
C ILE A 310 7.60 12.85 6.87
N TYR A 311 8.36 13.72 6.21
CA TYR A 311 9.77 13.49 5.94
C TYR A 311 10.61 13.32 7.23
N GLU A 312 10.40 14.18 8.21
CA GLU A 312 11.12 14.08 9.50
C GLU A 312 10.71 12.82 10.29
N SER A 313 9.43 12.43 10.23
CA SER A 313 9.00 11.14 10.78
C SER A 313 9.70 9.97 10.09
N MET A 314 9.86 10.07 8.78
CA MET A 314 10.52 9.05 7.97
C MET A 314 12.01 8.93 8.29
N LYS A 315 12.70 10.06 8.51
CA LYS A 315 14.10 10.04 8.96
C LYS A 315 14.25 9.20 10.22
N LEU A 316 13.35 9.37 11.17
CA LEU A 316 13.35 8.61 12.42
C LEU A 316 13.05 7.13 12.18
N LEU A 317 12.11 6.83 11.29
CA LEU A 317 11.79 5.45 10.93
C LEU A 317 12.93 4.75 10.20
N ASN A 318 13.68 5.46 9.37
CA ASN A 318 14.86 4.92 8.72
C ASN A 318 15.94 4.53 9.74
N GLU A 319 16.15 5.33 10.78
CA GLU A 319 17.10 5.00 11.86
C GLU A 319 16.71 3.71 12.58
N VAL A 320 15.42 3.42 12.70
CA VAL A 320 14.90 2.18 13.32
C VAL A 320 14.93 0.99 12.35
N ASN A 321 14.49 1.18 11.11
CA ASN A 321 14.32 0.09 10.15
C ASN A 321 15.61 -0.30 9.43
N ILE A 322 16.51 0.67 9.23
CA ILE A 322 17.76 0.49 8.49
C ILE A 322 18.89 1.21 9.24
N PRO A 323 19.33 0.68 10.40
CA PRO A 323 20.28 1.36 11.29
C PRO A 323 21.63 1.73 10.62
N ARG A 324 22.00 0.98 9.57
CA ARG A 324 23.25 1.22 8.82
C ARG A 324 23.13 2.29 7.74
N TYR A 325 21.90 2.71 7.42
CA TYR A 325 21.63 3.71 6.41
C TYR A 325 21.16 5.02 7.05
N ARG A 326 21.97 6.05 6.94
CA ARG A 326 21.57 7.41 7.31
C ARG A 326 21.03 8.10 6.07
N LEU A 327 19.81 8.59 6.14
CA LEU A 327 19.26 9.45 5.12
C LEU A 327 19.97 10.80 5.24
N ASP A 328 21.06 10.99 4.47
CA ASP A 328 21.78 12.25 4.50
C ASP A 328 20.91 13.35 3.89
N LEU A 329 20.66 14.34 4.72
CA LEU A 329 19.83 15.49 4.43
C LEU A 329 20.47 16.46 3.45
N GLU A 330 21.75 16.27 3.15
CA GLU A 330 22.57 17.21 2.38
C GLU A 330 22.51 17.00 0.88
N ASP A 331 22.02 15.85 0.43
CA ASP A 331 21.90 15.52 -0.99
C ASP A 331 20.81 16.32 -1.71
N GLY A 332 20.76 17.62 -1.62
CA GLY A 332 19.94 18.51 -2.49
C GLY A 332 18.54 17.97 -2.88
N GLY A 333 18.24 16.78 -2.41
CA GLY A 333 16.99 16.04 -2.61
C GLY A 333 15.88 16.79 -1.93
N VAL A 334 14.93 17.23 -2.70
CA VAL A 334 13.71 17.85 -2.20
C VAL A 334 13.15 16.97 -1.09
N LYS A 335 13.05 17.53 0.12
CA LYS A 335 12.49 16.91 1.33
C LYS A 335 11.02 16.55 1.11
N LYS A 336 10.80 15.53 0.26
CA LYS A 336 9.49 15.09 -0.20
C LYS A 336 9.00 13.97 0.69
N GLY A 337 7.85 14.18 1.33
CA GLY A 337 7.14 13.17 2.10
C GLY A 337 6.14 12.35 1.26
N ASP A 338 5.97 12.68 -0.01
CA ASP A 338 4.97 12.07 -0.88
C ASP A 338 5.29 10.63 -1.26
N ASP A 339 6.53 10.34 -1.67
CA ASP A 339 6.92 9.00 -2.12
C ASP A 339 6.72 7.96 -1.00
N VAL A 340 7.02 8.37 0.24
CA VAL A 340 6.81 7.53 1.42
C VAL A 340 5.33 7.32 1.69
N THR A 341 4.55 8.38 1.54
CA THR A 341 3.09 8.32 1.64
C THR A 341 2.53 7.33 0.63
N ASP A 342 3.01 7.37 -0.60
CA ASP A 342 2.50 6.55 -1.69
C ASP A 342 2.79 5.05 -1.45
N SER A 343 3.98 4.65 -0.99
CA SER A 343 4.26 3.25 -0.63
C SER A 343 3.32 2.71 0.46
N LEU A 344 3.01 3.51 1.50
CA LEU A 344 2.06 3.14 2.55
C LEU A 344 0.65 2.98 1.99
N LEU A 345 0.19 3.96 1.20
CA LEU A 345 -1.17 4.00 0.67
C LEU A 345 -1.44 2.91 -0.36
N HIS A 346 -0.45 2.54 -1.19
CA HIS A 346 -0.56 1.41 -2.12
C HIS A 346 -0.78 0.09 -1.39
N GLY A 347 -0.04 -0.16 -0.30
CA GLY A 347 -0.20 -1.36 0.52
C GLY A 347 -1.58 -1.44 1.18
N LEU A 348 -2.00 -0.35 1.82
CA LEU A 348 -3.28 -0.28 2.53
C LEU A 348 -4.48 -0.39 1.57
N VAL A 349 -4.43 0.27 0.42
CA VAL A 349 -5.52 0.20 -0.55
C VAL A 349 -5.66 -1.19 -1.15
N TYR A 350 -4.55 -1.88 -1.42
CA TYR A 350 -4.59 -3.26 -1.88
C TYR A 350 -5.31 -4.16 -0.88
N LEU A 351 -4.95 -4.08 0.40
CA LEU A 351 -5.60 -4.84 1.47
C LEU A 351 -7.10 -4.53 1.58
N THR A 352 -7.44 -3.26 1.46
CA THR A 352 -8.85 -2.83 1.47
C THR A 352 -9.61 -3.40 0.27
N PHE A 353 -9.03 -3.37 -0.91
CA PHE A 353 -9.66 -3.93 -2.10
C PHE A 353 -9.89 -5.44 -2.00
N GLU A 354 -8.92 -6.20 -1.52
CA GLU A 354 -9.08 -7.64 -1.33
C GLU A 354 -10.14 -7.96 -0.27
N ARG A 355 -10.17 -7.21 0.83
CA ARG A 355 -11.24 -7.32 1.83
C ARG A 355 -12.61 -7.03 1.23
N ASN A 356 -12.74 -5.96 0.46
CA ASN A 356 -14.00 -5.58 -0.17
C ASN A 356 -14.48 -6.60 -1.21
N LYS A 357 -13.56 -7.16 -2.00
CA LYS A 357 -13.88 -8.25 -2.93
C LYS A 357 -14.42 -9.48 -2.20
N GLU A 358 -13.81 -9.86 -1.09
CA GLU A 358 -14.28 -11.00 -0.33
C GLU A 358 -15.63 -10.73 0.35
N LEU A 359 -15.85 -9.53 0.88
CA LEU A 359 -17.16 -9.11 1.38
C LEU A 359 -18.22 -9.18 0.27
N LEU A 360 -17.92 -8.65 -0.90
CA LEU A 360 -18.81 -8.73 -2.05
C LEU A 360 -19.16 -10.19 -2.40
N ARG A 361 -18.17 -11.08 -2.46
CA ARG A 361 -18.40 -12.51 -2.74
C ARG A 361 -19.31 -13.16 -1.68
N ARG A 362 -19.14 -12.82 -0.41
CA ARG A 362 -20.00 -13.31 0.69
C ARG A 362 -21.43 -12.82 0.55
N ASN A 363 -21.59 -11.52 0.33
CA ASN A 363 -22.89 -10.92 0.19
C ASN A 363 -23.63 -11.50 -1.03
N ILE A 364 -22.93 -11.76 -2.13
CA ILE A 364 -23.51 -12.48 -3.29
C ILE A 364 -23.96 -13.90 -2.90
N ARG A 365 -23.19 -14.62 -2.07
CA ARG A 365 -23.64 -15.95 -1.57
C ARG A 365 -24.92 -15.87 -0.76
N GLN A 366 -25.17 -14.74 -0.07
CA GLN A 366 -26.37 -14.45 0.71
C GLN A 366 -27.51 -13.80 -0.11
N GLY A 367 -27.30 -13.55 -1.40
CA GLY A 367 -28.29 -12.90 -2.26
C GLY A 367 -28.28 -11.36 -2.18
N LEU A 368 -27.25 -10.77 -1.59
CA LEU A 368 -27.11 -9.32 -1.41
C LEU A 368 -26.09 -8.76 -2.40
N LEU A 369 -26.28 -7.48 -2.77
CA LEU A 369 -25.35 -6.72 -3.60
C LEU A 369 -24.90 -5.48 -2.81
N SER A 370 -24.01 -5.68 -1.87
CA SER A 370 -23.48 -4.56 -1.06
C SER A 370 -22.05 -4.84 -0.62
N VAL A 371 -21.34 -3.76 -0.27
CA VAL A 371 -20.02 -3.80 0.39
C VAL A 371 -20.13 -3.04 1.71
N SER A 372 -21.35 -2.67 2.12
CA SER A 372 -21.64 -1.70 3.16
C SER A 372 -21.50 -2.20 4.61
N ASP A 373 -21.01 -3.41 4.84
CA ASP A 373 -20.71 -3.89 6.19
C ASP A 373 -19.31 -3.48 6.68
N VAL A 374 -18.76 -2.41 6.10
CA VAL A 374 -17.45 -1.86 6.42
C VAL A 374 -17.61 -0.40 6.81
N ASN A 375 -18.20 -0.18 7.98
CA ASN A 375 -17.99 1.05 8.75
C ASN A 375 -17.19 0.75 10.01
#